data_cb779fb64203a963fbb4e82df5a0caad
#
_entry.id   cb779fb64203a963fbb4e82df5a0caad
#
_cell.length_a   1.000
_cell.length_b   1.000
_cell.length_c   1.000
_cell.angle_alpha   90.00
_cell.angle_beta   90.00
_cell.angle_gamma   90.00
#
_symmetry.space_group_name_H-M   'P 1'
#
loop_
_entity.id
_entity.type
_entity.pdbx_description
1 polymer ?
#
loop_
_entity_poly.entity_id
_entity_poly.type
_entity_poly.pdbx_seq_one_letter_code
_entity_poly.pdbx_strand_id
1 'polypeptide(L)'
;MATFLYARVSTSEQTLSHQQTQAERAGFTFDHVIADQGVSGVSVLMKDRPEGKRLFDMLRSGDTLVVRWVDRLGRNYADVTDTIREFMRRGVVIRTIINNMTFDGSTADPMQMAVRDAMISFMAASAQAQAEATKEAQKAGIANAKEKDDAYRGRKPSYSRQQFQTVMELIGKSINVSEIAQASSLSRQTVYRIKEDPAAAEKALAVWGM
;
A
#
# COMPACT_ATOMS: atom_id res chain seq x y z
N MET A 1 -21.73 17.94 17.65
CA MET A 1 -20.62 18.09 16.70
C MET A 1 -19.49 17.24 17.21
N ALA A 2 -19.17 16.19 16.48
CA ALA A 2 -18.10 15.27 16.83
C ALA A 2 -16.87 15.48 15.93
N THR A 3 -15.67 15.18 16.44
CA THR A 3 -14.42 15.25 15.70
C THR A 3 -13.89 13.86 15.43
N PHE A 4 -13.72 13.55 14.16
CA PHE A 4 -13.24 12.26 13.67
C PHE A 4 -11.83 12.40 13.12
N LEU A 5 -10.89 11.56 13.56
CA LEU A 5 -9.62 11.38 12.88
C LEU A 5 -9.76 10.18 11.93
N TYR A 6 -9.50 10.40 10.65
CA TYR A 6 -9.35 9.29 9.70
C TYR A 6 -7.89 9.10 9.30
N ALA A 7 -7.42 7.88 9.47
CA ALA A 7 -6.08 7.46 9.09
C ALA A 7 -6.11 6.30 8.11
N ARG A 8 -5.06 6.17 7.30
CA ARG A 8 -4.80 4.98 6.49
C ARG A 8 -3.37 4.51 6.76
N VAL A 9 -3.25 3.28 7.23
CA VAL A 9 -1.98 2.69 7.64
C VAL A 9 -1.71 1.41 6.87
N SER A 10 -0.44 1.16 6.52
CA SER A 10 -0.08 -0.01 5.72
C SER A 10 -0.15 -1.31 6.52
N THR A 11 0.43 -1.38 7.73
CA THR A 11 0.48 -2.65 8.49
C THR A 11 0.81 -2.52 9.98
N SER A 12 1.13 -1.36 10.54
CA SER A 12 1.57 -1.30 11.94
C SER A 12 0.76 -0.35 12.81
N GLU A 13 0.46 -0.79 14.03
CA GLU A 13 -0.15 0.05 15.08
C GLU A 13 0.67 1.31 15.37
N GLN A 14 2.00 1.23 15.26
CA GLN A 14 2.90 2.39 15.42
C GLN A 14 2.59 3.53 14.45
N THR A 15 2.20 3.21 13.20
CA THR A 15 1.88 4.24 12.20
C THR A 15 0.57 4.98 12.52
N LEU A 16 -0.42 4.31 13.11
CA LEU A 16 -1.65 4.94 13.56
C LEU A 16 -1.38 5.86 14.76
N SER A 17 -0.67 5.36 15.77
CA SER A 17 -0.26 6.14 16.94
C SER A 17 0.51 7.40 16.56
N HIS A 18 1.41 7.32 15.58
CA HIS A 18 2.13 8.48 15.06
C HIS A 18 1.21 9.52 14.42
N GLN A 19 0.23 9.08 13.60
CA GLN A 19 -0.72 10.01 12.98
C GLN A 19 -1.61 10.68 14.01
N GLN A 20 -2.04 9.93 15.02
CA GLN A 20 -2.83 10.45 16.13
C GLN A 20 -2.02 11.48 16.94
N THR A 21 -0.81 11.14 17.37
CA THR A 21 0.08 12.07 18.09
C THR A 21 0.38 13.34 17.28
N GLN A 22 0.57 13.20 15.96
CA GLN A 22 0.78 14.36 15.07
C GLN A 22 -0.45 15.27 15.05
N ALA A 23 -1.64 14.72 15.03
CA ALA A 23 -2.89 15.46 15.05
C ALA A 23 -3.13 16.14 16.42
N GLU A 24 -2.84 15.45 17.52
CA GLU A 24 -2.92 16.00 18.88
C GLU A 24 -1.95 17.18 19.08
N ARG A 25 -0.71 17.05 18.57
CA ARG A 25 0.27 18.16 18.57
C ARG A 25 -0.17 19.34 17.72
N ALA A 26 -0.98 19.12 16.70
CA ALA A 26 -1.61 20.17 15.90
C ALA A 26 -2.85 20.79 16.58
N GLY A 27 -3.15 20.39 17.82
CA GLY A 27 -4.22 20.95 18.64
C GLY A 27 -5.59 20.30 18.42
N PHE A 28 -5.65 19.12 17.79
CA PHE A 28 -6.91 18.39 17.63
C PHE A 28 -7.17 17.44 18.80
N THR A 29 -8.42 17.41 19.25
CA THR A 29 -8.96 16.36 20.12
C THR A 29 -10.00 15.57 19.34
N PHE A 30 -10.10 14.26 19.54
CA PHE A 30 -10.96 13.38 18.74
C PHE A 30 -11.94 12.63 19.61
N ASP A 31 -13.20 12.62 19.17
CA ASP A 31 -14.23 11.74 19.72
C ASP A 31 -14.13 10.33 19.13
N HIS A 32 -13.67 10.25 17.86
CA HIS A 32 -13.52 8.99 17.14
C HIS A 32 -12.21 8.95 16.34
N VAL A 33 -11.51 7.82 16.42
CA VAL A 33 -10.36 7.50 15.57
C VAL A 33 -10.72 6.32 14.69
N ILE A 34 -10.69 6.51 13.38
CA ILE A 34 -11.09 5.53 12.37
C ILE A 34 -9.90 5.29 11.44
N ALA A 35 -9.52 4.03 11.23
CA ALA A 35 -8.32 3.71 10.44
C ALA A 35 -8.52 2.49 9.55
N ASP A 36 -8.31 2.66 8.26
CA ASP A 36 -8.16 1.55 7.32
C ASP A 36 -6.74 0.97 7.40
N GLN A 37 -6.64 -0.32 7.72
CA GLN A 37 -5.39 -1.06 7.83
C GLN A 37 -5.17 -1.94 6.61
N GLY A 38 -3.95 -1.90 6.04
CA GLY A 38 -3.58 -2.73 4.88
C GLY A 38 -4.32 -2.42 3.59
N VAL A 39 -5.16 -1.38 3.57
CA VAL A 39 -5.94 -1.01 2.39
C VAL A 39 -5.11 -0.15 1.44
N SER A 40 -5.08 -0.54 0.16
CA SER A 40 -4.38 0.23 -0.86
C SER A 40 -5.03 1.60 -1.07
N GLY A 41 -4.23 2.66 -0.90
CA GLY A 41 -4.67 4.02 -1.18
C GLY A 41 -4.77 4.36 -2.66
N VAL A 42 -4.32 3.48 -3.57
CA VAL A 42 -4.24 3.74 -5.02
C VAL A 42 -5.25 2.90 -5.80
N SER A 43 -5.67 1.74 -5.29
CA SER A 43 -6.57 0.82 -6.00
C SER A 43 -8.00 0.80 -5.48
N VAL A 44 -8.24 1.17 -4.20
CA VAL A 44 -9.56 1.10 -3.56
C VAL A 44 -10.16 2.49 -3.39
N LEU A 45 -11.37 2.71 -3.90
CA LEU A 45 -12.13 3.95 -3.71
C LEU A 45 -12.41 4.20 -2.23
N MET A 46 -12.49 5.45 -1.82
CA MET A 46 -12.79 5.81 -0.43
C MET A 46 -14.09 5.16 0.09
N LYS A 47 -15.13 5.18 -0.71
CA LYS A 47 -16.44 4.59 -0.37
C LYS A 47 -16.45 3.06 -0.27
N ASP A 48 -15.44 2.39 -0.87
CA ASP A 48 -15.33 0.93 -0.89
C ASP A 48 -14.34 0.41 0.18
N ARG A 49 -13.64 1.29 0.88
CA ARG A 49 -12.81 0.93 2.03
C ARG A 49 -13.69 0.59 3.23
N PRO A 50 -13.38 -0.43 4.02
CA PRO A 50 -14.20 -0.81 5.17
C PRO A 50 -14.50 0.33 6.13
N GLU A 51 -13.46 1.03 6.58
CA GLU A 51 -13.60 2.15 7.52
C GLU A 51 -13.94 3.45 6.79
N GLY A 52 -13.54 3.59 5.52
CA GLY A 52 -14.01 4.69 4.66
C GLY A 52 -15.53 4.69 4.54
N LYS A 53 -16.14 3.55 4.18
CA LYS A 53 -17.60 3.39 4.12
C LYS A 53 -18.26 3.77 5.44
N ARG A 54 -17.70 3.33 6.56
CA ARG A 54 -18.19 3.65 7.89
C ARG A 54 -18.22 5.16 8.16
N LEU A 55 -17.23 5.92 7.68
CA LEU A 55 -17.25 7.39 7.76
C LEU A 55 -18.45 8.00 7.05
N PHE A 56 -18.82 7.50 5.85
CA PHE A 56 -20.00 7.97 5.15
C PHE A 56 -21.29 7.71 5.94
N ASP A 57 -21.33 6.65 6.76
CA ASP A 57 -22.48 6.31 7.59
C ASP A 57 -22.51 7.10 8.91
N MET A 58 -21.35 7.51 9.45
CA MET A 58 -21.26 8.15 10.77
C MET A 58 -21.31 9.67 10.72
N LEU A 59 -20.63 10.30 9.74
CA LEU A 59 -20.49 11.75 9.68
C LEU A 59 -21.83 12.46 9.43
N ARG A 60 -22.08 13.49 10.21
CA ARG A 60 -23.29 14.33 10.16
C ARG A 60 -22.92 15.79 9.94
N SER A 61 -23.91 16.60 9.60
CA SER A 61 -23.74 18.05 9.48
C SER A 61 -23.20 18.66 10.77
N GLY A 62 -22.18 19.49 10.63
CA GLY A 62 -21.47 20.11 11.74
C GLY A 62 -20.32 19.29 12.34
N ASP A 63 -20.16 18.02 11.95
CA ASP A 63 -19.02 17.23 12.38
C ASP A 63 -17.73 17.67 11.67
N THR A 64 -16.59 17.44 12.34
CA THR A 64 -15.26 17.71 11.78
C THR A 64 -14.54 16.41 11.43
N LEU A 65 -14.10 16.29 10.19
CA LEU A 65 -13.22 15.21 9.73
C LEU A 65 -11.78 15.71 9.63
N VAL A 66 -10.90 15.19 10.47
CA VAL A 66 -9.47 15.48 10.44
C VAL A 66 -8.74 14.37 9.68
N VAL A 67 -7.90 14.76 8.71
CA VAL A 67 -7.05 13.86 7.95
C VAL A 67 -5.63 14.39 7.89
N ARG A 68 -4.65 13.50 7.79
CA ARG A 68 -3.25 13.94 7.66
C ARG A 68 -3.05 14.81 6.41
N TRP A 69 -3.56 14.35 5.27
CA TRP A 69 -3.56 15.02 3.98
C TRP A 69 -4.75 14.54 3.13
N VAL A 70 -5.12 15.28 2.09
CA VAL A 70 -6.29 14.95 1.23
C VAL A 70 -6.15 13.63 0.48
N ASP A 71 -4.94 13.13 0.25
CA ASP A 71 -4.66 11.82 -0.35
C ASP A 71 -5.22 10.62 0.45
N ARG A 72 -5.57 10.85 1.71
CA ARG A 72 -6.26 9.85 2.53
C ARG A 72 -7.69 9.63 2.09
N LEU A 73 -8.32 10.64 1.50
CA LEU A 73 -9.74 10.66 1.12
C LEU A 73 -10.05 10.06 -0.26
N GLY A 74 -9.08 9.46 -0.94
CA GLY A 74 -9.32 8.82 -2.22
C GLY A 74 -8.11 8.11 -2.79
N ARG A 75 -8.32 7.44 -3.93
CA ARG A 75 -7.26 6.71 -4.67
C ARG A 75 -6.62 7.55 -5.78
N ASN A 76 -7.30 8.56 -6.27
CA ASN A 76 -6.86 9.45 -7.34
C ASN A 76 -7.58 10.81 -7.22
N TYR A 77 -7.26 11.72 -8.16
CA TYR A 77 -7.86 13.05 -8.21
C TYR A 77 -9.39 13.04 -8.12
N ALA A 78 -10.06 12.26 -8.96
CA ALA A 78 -11.52 12.23 -9.01
C ALA A 78 -12.12 11.75 -7.69
N ASP A 79 -11.61 10.62 -7.15
CA ASP A 79 -12.11 10.03 -5.91
C ASP A 79 -11.92 10.96 -4.70
N VAL A 80 -10.76 11.64 -4.60
CA VAL A 80 -10.50 12.65 -3.55
C VAL A 80 -11.47 13.81 -3.66
N THR A 81 -11.66 14.35 -4.87
CA THR A 81 -12.54 15.49 -5.12
C THR A 81 -13.99 15.15 -4.83
N ASP A 82 -14.45 13.98 -5.28
CA ASP A 82 -15.83 13.53 -5.08
C ASP A 82 -16.10 13.27 -3.60
N THR A 83 -15.15 12.65 -2.88
CA THR A 83 -15.26 12.42 -1.45
C THR A 83 -15.35 13.72 -0.65
N ILE A 84 -14.49 14.68 -0.93
CA ILE A 84 -14.50 15.98 -0.26
C ILE A 84 -15.82 16.70 -0.55
N ARG A 85 -16.25 16.77 -1.80
CA ARG A 85 -17.52 17.40 -2.19
C ARG A 85 -18.72 16.74 -1.52
N GLU A 86 -18.74 15.42 -1.43
CA GLU A 86 -19.82 14.70 -0.78
C GLU A 86 -19.91 15.02 0.71
N PHE A 87 -18.78 14.98 1.43
CA PHE A 87 -18.79 15.33 2.87
C PHE A 87 -19.18 16.78 3.09
N MET A 88 -18.69 17.68 2.24
CA MET A 88 -19.06 19.10 2.34
C MET A 88 -20.54 19.34 2.03
N ARG A 89 -21.13 18.63 1.04
CA ARG A 89 -22.56 18.71 0.75
C ARG A 89 -23.41 18.27 1.96
N ARG A 90 -22.87 17.37 2.79
CA ARG A 90 -23.50 16.95 4.04
C ARG A 90 -23.26 17.93 5.20
N GLY A 91 -22.56 19.03 4.98
CA GLY A 91 -22.24 20.02 6.01
C GLY A 91 -21.10 19.62 6.94
N VAL A 92 -20.23 18.69 6.52
CA VAL A 92 -19.03 18.27 7.27
C VAL A 92 -17.91 19.25 7.01
N VAL A 93 -17.15 19.59 8.06
CA VAL A 93 -15.93 20.39 7.99
C VAL A 93 -14.74 19.44 7.88
N ILE A 94 -13.93 19.56 6.82
CA ILE A 94 -12.72 18.74 6.64
C ILE A 94 -11.50 19.58 6.97
N ARG A 95 -10.60 19.05 7.82
CA ARG A 95 -9.34 19.71 8.21
C ARG A 95 -8.14 18.82 7.93
N THR A 96 -7.07 19.41 7.39
CA THR A 96 -5.82 18.70 7.13
C THR A 96 -4.74 19.10 8.14
N ILE A 97 -3.93 18.12 8.57
CA ILE A 97 -2.90 18.33 9.59
C ILE A 97 -1.65 19.00 9.00
N ILE A 98 -1.18 18.53 7.82
CA ILE A 98 0.14 18.94 7.28
C ILE A 98 0.20 20.44 6.95
N ASN A 99 -0.84 20.98 6.34
CA ASN A 99 -0.87 22.39 5.88
C ASN A 99 -2.00 23.20 6.51
N ASN A 100 -2.64 22.67 7.55
CA ASN A 100 -3.71 23.31 8.32
C ASN A 100 -4.83 23.91 7.45
N MET A 101 -5.22 23.22 6.37
CA MET A 101 -6.31 23.65 5.51
C MET A 101 -7.66 23.23 6.06
N THR A 102 -8.65 24.08 5.85
CA THR A 102 -10.04 23.81 6.23
C THR A 102 -10.94 23.92 5.02
N PHE A 103 -11.74 22.88 4.79
CA PHE A 103 -12.81 22.86 3.79
C PHE A 103 -14.13 22.86 4.55
N ASP A 104 -14.73 24.04 4.67
CA ASP A 104 -15.96 24.21 5.41
C ASP A 104 -17.17 23.92 4.53
N GLY A 105 -17.87 22.82 4.81
CA GLY A 105 -19.09 22.43 4.14
C GLY A 105 -20.32 23.23 4.59
N SER A 106 -20.22 23.96 5.70
CA SER A 106 -21.34 24.75 6.26
C SER A 106 -21.50 26.14 5.66
N THR A 107 -20.46 26.65 4.94
CA THR A 107 -20.52 28.01 4.36
C THR A 107 -21.58 28.12 3.26
N ALA A 108 -22.40 29.17 3.33
CA ALA A 108 -23.39 29.54 2.30
C ALA A 108 -22.94 30.71 1.41
N ASP A 109 -21.76 31.27 1.65
CA ASP A 109 -21.21 32.38 0.84
C ASP A 109 -20.72 31.85 -0.51
N PRO A 110 -21.30 32.31 -1.65
CA PRO A 110 -20.94 31.82 -2.99
C PRO A 110 -19.45 32.05 -3.34
N MET A 111 -18.84 33.15 -2.87
CA MET A 111 -17.43 33.44 -3.13
C MET A 111 -16.53 32.46 -2.39
N GLN A 112 -16.82 32.21 -1.11
CA GLN A 112 -16.07 31.21 -0.31
C GLN A 112 -16.25 29.81 -0.89
N MET A 113 -17.44 29.45 -1.38
CA MET A 113 -17.68 28.18 -2.08
C MET A 113 -16.82 28.05 -3.34
N ALA A 114 -16.74 29.08 -4.17
CA ALA A 114 -15.94 29.06 -5.40
C ALA A 114 -14.43 28.95 -5.10
N VAL A 115 -13.92 29.71 -4.15
CA VAL A 115 -12.52 29.63 -3.70
C VAL A 115 -12.18 28.24 -3.18
N ARG A 116 -13.05 27.69 -2.34
CA ARG A 116 -12.92 26.33 -1.82
C ARG A 116 -12.88 25.27 -2.92
N ASP A 117 -13.77 25.32 -3.88
CA ASP A 117 -13.84 24.38 -5.00
C ASP A 117 -12.58 24.46 -5.89
N ALA A 118 -12.07 25.67 -6.12
CA ALA A 118 -10.81 25.90 -6.82
C ALA A 118 -9.62 25.27 -6.04
N MET A 119 -9.57 25.46 -4.72
CA MET A 119 -8.51 24.88 -3.87
C MET A 119 -8.58 23.35 -3.85
N ILE A 120 -9.77 22.75 -3.76
CA ILE A 120 -9.95 21.29 -3.82
C ILE A 120 -9.39 20.76 -5.14
N SER A 121 -9.76 21.40 -6.25
CA SER A 121 -9.32 20.99 -7.58
C SER A 121 -7.80 21.10 -7.75
N PHE A 122 -7.20 22.19 -7.27
CA PHE A 122 -5.75 22.39 -7.31
C PHE A 122 -4.99 21.33 -6.48
N MET A 123 -5.45 21.07 -5.25
CA MET A 123 -4.78 20.12 -4.34
C MET A 123 -4.89 18.69 -4.88
N ALA A 124 -6.04 18.31 -5.39
CA ALA A 124 -6.22 16.98 -5.94
C ALA A 124 -5.35 16.78 -7.20
N ALA A 125 -5.23 17.79 -8.06
CA ALA A 125 -4.33 17.76 -9.22
C ALA A 125 -2.86 17.65 -8.79
N SER A 126 -2.44 18.40 -7.77
CA SER A 126 -1.09 18.33 -7.22
C SER A 126 -0.77 16.96 -6.62
N ALA A 127 -1.71 16.38 -5.89
CA ALA A 127 -1.55 15.04 -5.33
C ALA A 127 -1.42 13.96 -6.41
N GLN A 128 -2.18 14.09 -7.50
CA GLN A 128 -2.08 13.18 -8.64
C GLN A 128 -0.73 13.32 -9.35
N ALA A 129 -0.30 14.54 -9.66
CA ALA A 129 1.00 14.79 -10.32
C ALA A 129 2.15 14.18 -9.48
N GLN A 130 2.11 14.33 -8.16
CA GLN A 130 3.11 13.74 -7.28
C GLN A 130 3.07 12.20 -7.26
N ALA A 131 1.88 11.61 -7.31
CA ALA A 131 1.73 10.16 -7.40
C ALA A 131 2.27 9.59 -8.74
N GLU A 132 2.04 10.31 -9.85
CA GLU A 132 2.56 9.95 -11.17
C GLU A 132 4.09 10.04 -11.20
N ALA A 133 4.67 11.13 -10.72
CA ALA A 133 6.12 11.30 -10.62
C ALA A 133 6.77 10.20 -9.75
N THR A 134 6.12 9.82 -8.65
CA THR A 134 6.60 8.71 -7.79
C THR A 134 6.57 7.38 -8.54
N LYS A 135 5.51 7.09 -9.32
CA LYS A 135 5.42 5.86 -10.13
C LYS A 135 6.49 5.82 -11.23
N GLU A 136 6.77 6.94 -11.87
CA GLU A 136 7.83 7.04 -12.88
C GLU A 136 9.21 6.81 -12.26
N ALA A 137 9.49 7.43 -11.12
CA ALA A 137 10.74 7.20 -10.39
C ALA A 137 10.90 5.74 -9.96
N GLN A 138 9.82 5.09 -9.50
CA GLN A 138 9.84 3.66 -9.17
C GLN A 138 10.09 2.79 -10.40
N LYS A 139 9.45 3.07 -11.55
CA LYS A 139 9.69 2.34 -12.80
C LYS A 139 11.14 2.49 -13.26
N ALA A 140 11.69 3.70 -13.21
CA ALA A 140 13.09 3.95 -13.55
C ALA A 140 14.04 3.20 -12.59
N GLY A 141 13.76 3.22 -11.29
CA GLY A 141 14.52 2.45 -10.29
C GLY A 141 14.48 0.94 -10.54
N ILE A 142 13.32 0.40 -10.90
CA ILE A 142 13.15 -1.02 -11.26
C ILE A 142 13.93 -1.35 -12.55
N ALA A 143 13.88 -0.48 -13.57
CA ALA A 143 14.61 -0.67 -14.81
C ALA A 143 16.13 -0.72 -14.55
N ASN A 144 16.66 0.28 -13.84
CA ASN A 144 18.06 0.31 -13.45
C ASN A 144 18.50 -0.90 -12.59
N ALA A 145 17.60 -1.36 -11.70
CA ALA A 145 17.88 -2.54 -10.88
C ALA A 145 17.91 -3.84 -11.71
N LYS A 146 17.08 -3.94 -12.76
CA LYS A 146 17.09 -5.09 -13.69
C LYS A 146 18.35 -5.18 -14.56
N GLU A 147 18.99 -4.04 -14.84
CA GLU A 147 20.25 -3.99 -15.57
C GLU A 147 21.44 -4.44 -14.72
N LYS A 148 21.29 -4.49 -13.40
CA LYS A 148 22.33 -4.98 -12.48
C LYS A 148 22.19 -6.48 -12.30
N ASP A 149 23.29 -7.22 -12.52
CA ASP A 149 23.33 -8.68 -12.38
C ASP A 149 22.98 -9.19 -10.98
N ASP A 150 22.96 -8.33 -9.97
CA ASP A 150 22.65 -8.68 -8.58
C ASP A 150 21.16 -8.56 -8.20
N ALA A 151 20.35 -7.89 -9.02
CA ALA A 151 18.94 -7.65 -8.73
C ALA A 151 18.03 -8.61 -9.51
N TYR A 152 16.88 -8.94 -8.90
CA TYR A 152 15.85 -9.78 -9.51
C TYR A 152 16.25 -11.20 -9.91
N ARG A 153 17.27 -11.77 -9.25
CA ARG A 153 17.70 -13.18 -9.44
C ARG A 153 16.66 -14.20 -8.99
N GLY A 154 15.54 -13.75 -8.45
CA GLY A 154 14.52 -14.60 -7.85
C GLY A 154 14.96 -15.16 -6.49
N ARG A 155 14.23 -16.16 -6.01
CA ARG A 155 14.53 -16.79 -4.72
C ARG A 155 15.81 -17.64 -4.85
N LYS A 156 16.77 -17.43 -3.95
CA LYS A 156 17.98 -18.26 -3.87
C LYS A 156 17.61 -19.74 -3.72
N PRO A 157 18.20 -20.64 -4.50
CA PRO A 157 18.03 -22.08 -4.33
C PRO A 157 18.37 -22.53 -2.91
N SER A 158 17.58 -23.43 -2.37
CA SER A 158 17.82 -24.05 -1.05
C SER A 158 18.74 -25.27 -1.11
N TYR A 159 19.44 -25.47 -2.22
CA TYR A 159 20.34 -26.57 -2.49
C TYR A 159 21.57 -26.08 -3.23
N SER A 160 22.69 -26.77 -3.03
CA SER A 160 23.95 -26.51 -3.71
C SER A 160 24.04 -27.28 -5.04
N ARG A 161 25.02 -26.93 -5.90
CA ARG A 161 25.31 -27.67 -7.14
C ARG A 161 25.65 -29.13 -6.85
N GLN A 162 26.39 -29.43 -5.80
CA GLN A 162 26.73 -30.79 -5.41
C GLN A 162 25.47 -31.60 -5.02
N GLN A 163 24.56 -30.99 -4.24
CA GLN A 163 23.31 -31.63 -3.88
C GLN A 163 22.41 -31.89 -5.10
N PHE A 164 22.36 -30.91 -6.04
CA PHE A 164 21.65 -31.08 -7.30
C PHE A 164 22.19 -32.26 -8.11
N GLN A 165 23.52 -32.36 -8.26
CA GLN A 165 24.18 -33.47 -8.97
C GLN A 165 23.87 -34.82 -8.31
N THR A 166 23.94 -34.91 -6.97
CA THR A 166 23.56 -36.12 -6.24
C THR A 166 22.12 -36.52 -6.50
N VAL A 167 21.18 -35.55 -6.48
CA VAL A 167 19.76 -35.82 -6.78
C VAL A 167 19.60 -36.34 -8.20
N MET A 168 20.24 -35.71 -9.20
CA MET A 168 20.14 -36.15 -10.61
C MET A 168 20.73 -37.54 -10.85
N GLU A 169 21.86 -37.85 -10.22
CA GLU A 169 22.47 -39.18 -10.31
C GLU A 169 21.56 -40.28 -9.73
N LEU A 170 20.97 -40.02 -8.53
CA LEU A 170 20.12 -40.98 -7.87
C LEU A 170 18.75 -41.14 -8.57
N ILE A 171 18.24 -40.09 -9.21
CA ILE A 171 17.06 -40.18 -10.09
C ILE A 171 17.36 -41.10 -11.28
N GLY A 172 18.55 -40.96 -11.91
CA GLY A 172 18.99 -41.81 -13.02
C GLY A 172 19.12 -43.31 -12.65
N LYS A 173 19.39 -43.57 -11.36
CA LYS A 173 19.43 -44.96 -10.79
C LYS A 173 18.05 -45.46 -10.32
N SER A 174 16.96 -44.73 -10.59
CA SER A 174 15.59 -45.06 -10.19
C SER A 174 15.39 -45.26 -8.68
N ILE A 175 16.19 -44.58 -7.86
CA ILE A 175 16.07 -44.59 -6.41
C ILE A 175 14.81 -43.83 -5.97
N ASN A 176 14.18 -44.24 -4.89
CA ASN A 176 12.97 -43.58 -4.40
C ASN A 176 13.27 -42.20 -3.80
N VAL A 177 12.28 -41.27 -3.88
CA VAL A 177 12.44 -39.87 -3.44
C VAL A 177 12.83 -39.74 -1.96
N SER A 178 12.42 -40.67 -1.12
CA SER A 178 12.74 -40.63 0.32
C SER A 178 14.22 -40.90 0.59
N GLU A 179 14.78 -41.86 -0.12
CA GLU A 179 16.23 -42.18 -0.05
C GLU A 179 17.07 -41.08 -0.68
N ILE A 180 16.63 -40.53 -1.84
CA ILE A 180 17.27 -39.38 -2.47
C ILE A 180 17.33 -38.18 -1.52
N ALA A 181 16.21 -37.86 -0.85
CA ALA A 181 16.11 -36.76 0.10
C ALA A 181 17.09 -36.93 1.29
N GLN A 182 17.21 -38.17 1.80
CA GLN A 182 18.13 -38.52 2.88
C GLN A 182 19.58 -38.41 2.40
N ALA A 183 19.92 -38.99 1.26
CA ALA A 183 21.28 -38.99 0.71
C ALA A 183 21.78 -37.59 0.34
N SER A 184 20.88 -36.72 -0.16
CA SER A 184 21.22 -35.35 -0.55
C SER A 184 21.06 -34.35 0.61
N SER A 185 20.56 -34.76 1.77
CA SER A 185 20.20 -33.86 2.89
C SER A 185 19.23 -32.76 2.50
N LEU A 186 18.30 -33.05 1.58
CA LEU A 186 17.24 -32.15 1.12
C LEU A 186 15.86 -32.62 1.58
N SER A 187 14.91 -31.68 1.59
CA SER A 187 13.51 -32.05 1.80
C SER A 187 12.96 -32.82 0.58
N ARG A 188 12.04 -33.77 0.81
CA ARG A 188 11.34 -34.47 -0.29
C ARG A 188 10.71 -33.50 -1.27
N GLN A 189 10.17 -32.39 -0.80
CA GLN A 189 9.55 -31.36 -1.64
C GLN A 189 10.57 -30.69 -2.56
N THR A 190 11.80 -30.47 -2.10
CA THR A 190 12.89 -29.96 -2.93
C THR A 190 13.29 -31.00 -3.98
N VAL A 191 13.38 -32.27 -3.64
CA VAL A 191 13.69 -33.35 -4.57
C VAL A 191 12.59 -33.48 -5.63
N TYR A 192 11.31 -33.43 -5.27
CA TYR A 192 10.21 -33.44 -6.22
C TYR A 192 10.32 -32.27 -7.21
N ARG A 193 10.58 -31.05 -6.72
CA ARG A 193 10.72 -29.87 -7.59
C ARG A 193 11.90 -30.00 -8.57
N ILE A 194 13.03 -30.53 -8.13
CA ILE A 194 14.18 -30.78 -8.99
C ILE A 194 13.85 -31.85 -10.05
N LYS A 195 13.12 -32.92 -9.65
CA LYS A 195 12.72 -34.00 -10.52
C LYS A 195 11.71 -33.55 -11.57
N GLU A 196 10.78 -32.66 -11.22
CA GLU A 196 9.74 -32.13 -12.10
C GLU A 196 10.32 -31.24 -13.21
N ASP A 197 11.26 -30.34 -12.87
CA ASP A 197 11.94 -29.49 -13.83
C ASP A 197 13.44 -29.33 -13.48
N PRO A 198 14.28 -30.30 -13.91
CA PRO A 198 15.73 -30.24 -13.69
C PRO A 198 16.40 -29.04 -14.37
N ALA A 199 15.91 -28.64 -15.55
CA ALA A 199 16.47 -27.53 -16.30
C ALA A 199 16.26 -26.19 -15.59
N ALA A 200 15.07 -25.94 -15.04
CA ALA A 200 14.81 -24.76 -14.23
C ALA A 200 15.62 -24.77 -12.93
N ALA A 201 15.79 -25.95 -12.31
CA ALA A 201 16.59 -26.09 -11.09
C ALA A 201 18.10 -25.77 -11.36
N GLU A 202 18.64 -26.24 -12.45
CA GLU A 202 20.03 -25.95 -12.86
C GLU A 202 20.22 -24.47 -13.22
N LYS A 203 19.28 -23.91 -14.00
CA LYS A 203 19.28 -22.48 -14.34
C LYS A 203 19.26 -21.59 -13.09
N ALA A 204 18.46 -21.97 -12.07
CA ALA A 204 18.43 -21.24 -10.80
C ALA A 204 19.80 -21.23 -10.10
N LEU A 205 20.53 -22.36 -10.09
CA LEU A 205 21.90 -22.40 -9.55
C LEU A 205 22.85 -21.49 -10.33
N ALA A 206 22.79 -21.55 -11.68
CA ALA A 206 23.64 -20.71 -12.54
C ALA A 206 23.43 -19.21 -12.30
N VAL A 207 22.17 -18.77 -12.18
CA VAL A 207 21.81 -17.36 -11.90
C VAL A 207 22.39 -16.88 -10.56
N TRP A 208 22.56 -17.77 -9.58
CA TRP A 208 23.12 -17.43 -8.27
C TRP A 208 24.62 -17.71 -8.16
N GLY A 209 25.28 -18.14 -9.25
CA GLY A 209 26.72 -18.45 -9.26
C GLY A 209 27.09 -19.66 -8.41
N MET A 210 26.18 -20.61 -8.28
CA MET A 210 26.33 -21.80 -7.43
C MET A 210 26.54 -23.08 -8.23
#